data_de742d3e0ffe9c1fcb2177d1eb5e1c95
#
_entry.id   de742d3e0ffe9c1fcb2177d1eb5e1c95
#
_cell.length_a   1.000
_cell.length_b   1.000
_cell.length_c   1.000
_cell.angle_alpha   90.00
_cell.angle_beta   90.00
_cell.angle_gamma   90.00
#
_symmetry.space_group_name_H-M   'P 1'
#
loop_
_entity.id
_entity.type
_entity.pdbx_description
1 polymer ?
#
loop_
_entity_poly.entity_id
_entity_poly.type
_entity_poly.pdbx_seq_one_letter_code
_entity_poly.pdbx_strand_id
1 'polypeptide(L)'
;FSFVPRLRSPKLWRMDKLGQSVSPLEVIRNGNRKLHAVGQGVSYPGEDGWLALNTLDTALVAPGERCLVNFNNRQPKLAKGMHFLLYDNTWCTNFPMWYEDDACFRFEILFG
;
A
#
# COMPACT_ATOMS: atom_id res chain seq x y z
N PHE A 1 -2.19 -0.25 8.94
CA PHE A 1 -0.73 -0.32 9.18
C PHE A 1 0.00 0.65 8.24
N SER A 2 0.96 1.40 8.78
CA SER A 2 1.75 2.38 8.01
C SER A 2 3.24 2.05 8.15
N PHE A 3 3.92 1.97 7.03
CA PHE A 3 5.35 1.74 6.94
C PHE A 3 6.04 2.94 6.25
N VAL A 4 6.84 3.68 7.00
CA VAL A 4 7.42 4.96 6.56
C VAL A 4 8.94 4.96 6.79
N PRO A 5 9.71 4.21 6.01
CA PRO A 5 11.16 4.20 6.11
C PRO A 5 11.76 5.51 5.58
N ARG A 6 12.94 5.86 6.07
CA ARG A 6 13.74 6.94 5.50
C ARG A 6 14.51 6.42 4.30
N LEU A 7 14.07 6.80 3.10
CA LEU A 7 14.67 6.37 1.84
C LEU A 7 15.29 7.56 1.11
N ARG A 8 16.43 7.36 0.46
CA ARG A 8 17.07 8.41 -0.37
C ARG A 8 16.25 8.75 -1.60
N SER A 9 15.67 7.73 -2.25
CA SER A 9 14.94 7.88 -3.50
C SER A 9 13.53 7.26 -3.43
N PRO A 10 12.58 7.86 -2.67
CA PRO A 10 11.26 7.26 -2.47
C PRO A 10 10.48 6.95 -3.76
N LYS A 11 10.84 7.58 -4.88
CA LYS A 11 10.24 7.31 -6.20
C LYS A 11 10.52 5.89 -6.72
N LEU A 12 11.50 5.19 -6.15
CA LEU A 12 11.85 3.82 -6.52
C LEU A 12 10.90 2.76 -5.94
N TRP A 13 9.96 3.12 -5.09
CA TRP A 13 8.96 2.18 -4.62
C TRP A 13 8.28 1.44 -5.77
N ARG A 14 8.06 0.15 -5.57
CA ARG A 14 7.38 -0.76 -6.50
C ARG A 14 6.24 -1.48 -5.78
N MET A 15 5.21 -1.80 -6.53
CA MET A 15 4.09 -2.65 -6.09
C MET A 15 4.11 -3.94 -6.91
N ASP A 16 3.87 -5.07 -6.28
CA ASP A 16 3.61 -6.30 -7.03
C ASP A 16 2.18 -6.30 -7.57
N LYS A 17 2.04 -6.33 -8.87
CA LYS A 17 0.78 -6.41 -9.60
C LYS A 17 0.76 -7.70 -10.43
N LEU A 18 0.18 -8.76 -9.88
CA LEU A 18 0.12 -10.07 -10.54
C LEU A 18 1.51 -10.58 -11.00
N GLY A 19 2.51 -10.45 -10.16
CA GLY A 19 3.89 -10.82 -10.48
C GLY A 19 4.66 -9.78 -11.30
N GLN A 20 4.07 -8.62 -11.59
CA GLN A 20 4.72 -7.50 -12.27
C GLN A 20 5.12 -6.41 -11.28
N SER A 21 6.36 -5.95 -11.37
CA SER A 21 6.88 -4.84 -10.57
C SER A 21 6.49 -3.51 -11.19
N VAL A 22 5.53 -2.80 -10.58
CA VAL A 22 4.93 -1.57 -11.13
C VAL A 22 5.19 -0.39 -10.20
N SER A 23 5.52 0.77 -10.77
CA SER A 23 5.65 2.01 -10.00
C SER A 23 4.28 2.54 -9.52
N PRO A 24 4.12 2.94 -8.25
CA PRO A 24 2.91 3.63 -7.82
C PRO A 24 2.64 4.96 -8.54
N LEU A 25 3.64 5.51 -9.24
CA LEU A 25 3.53 6.75 -10.02
C LEU A 25 3.02 6.51 -11.44
N GLU A 26 3.12 5.28 -11.94
CA GLU A 26 2.74 4.89 -13.30
C GLU A 26 1.30 4.36 -13.33
N VAL A 27 0.35 5.26 -13.20
CA VAL A 27 -1.07 4.94 -13.29
C VAL A 27 -1.63 5.54 -14.58
N ILE A 28 -2.43 4.77 -15.31
CA ILE A 28 -3.10 5.24 -16.52
C ILE A 28 -3.92 6.50 -16.26
N ARG A 29 -4.14 7.28 -17.30
CA ARG A 29 -4.98 8.48 -17.21
C ARG A 29 -6.36 8.14 -16.62
N ASN A 30 -6.78 8.89 -15.61
CA ASN A 30 -8.02 8.69 -14.85
C ASN A 30 -8.08 7.41 -14.00
N GLY A 31 -6.99 6.64 -13.92
CA GLY A 31 -6.90 5.50 -13.01
C GLY A 31 -6.78 5.92 -11.54
N ASN A 32 -7.20 5.04 -10.63
CA ASN A 32 -7.09 5.28 -9.20
C ASN A 32 -5.62 5.30 -8.75
N ARG A 33 -5.21 6.37 -8.07
CA ARG A 33 -3.86 6.57 -7.52
C ARG A 33 -3.78 6.40 -6.02
N LYS A 34 -4.90 6.12 -5.34
CA LYS A 34 -5.00 6.18 -3.89
C LYS A 34 -4.96 4.83 -3.20
N LEU A 35 -5.57 3.83 -3.81
CA LEU A 35 -5.66 2.50 -3.23
C LEU A 35 -5.42 1.46 -4.31
N HIS A 36 -4.46 0.58 -4.07
CA HIS A 36 -4.05 -0.44 -5.01
C HIS A 36 -4.12 -1.82 -4.37
N ALA A 37 -4.61 -2.81 -5.10
CA ALA A 37 -4.41 -4.20 -4.74
C ALA A 37 -2.98 -4.63 -5.11
N VAL A 38 -2.31 -5.37 -4.23
CA VAL A 38 -0.98 -5.95 -4.44
C VAL A 38 -1.04 -7.45 -4.20
N GLY A 39 -0.24 -8.22 -4.91
CA GLY A 39 -0.11 -9.65 -4.72
C GLY A 39 0.76 -9.97 -3.50
N GLN A 40 2.06 -9.84 -3.63
CA GLN A 40 2.99 -10.10 -2.53
C GLN A 40 3.20 -8.89 -1.62
N GLY A 41 3.08 -7.69 -2.15
CA GLY A 41 3.29 -6.47 -1.37
C GLY A 41 3.99 -5.36 -2.12
N VAL A 42 4.95 -4.69 -1.45
CA VAL A 42 5.71 -3.58 -2.02
C VAL A 42 7.21 -3.78 -1.82
N SER A 43 8.02 -3.22 -2.72
CA SER A 43 9.47 -3.29 -2.63
C SER A 43 10.14 -1.97 -2.97
N TYR A 44 11.35 -1.81 -2.50
CA TYR A 44 12.22 -0.68 -2.78
C TYR A 44 13.59 -1.19 -3.25
N PRO A 45 13.92 -1.12 -4.54
CA PRO A 45 15.22 -1.50 -5.09
C PRO A 45 16.17 -0.29 -5.09
N GLY A 46 16.61 0.17 -3.93
CA GLY A 46 17.54 1.30 -3.83
C GLY A 46 18.98 0.92 -4.17
N GLU A 47 19.79 1.89 -4.57
CA GLU A 47 21.23 1.69 -4.85
C GLU A 47 22.04 1.43 -3.58
N ASP A 48 21.59 1.92 -2.44
CA ASP A 48 22.22 1.83 -1.12
C ASP A 48 21.57 0.78 -0.21
N GLY A 49 20.77 -0.09 -0.78
CA GLY A 49 20.05 -1.17 -0.08
C GLY A 49 18.68 -1.41 -0.66
N TRP A 50 18.19 -2.60 -0.47
CA TRP A 50 16.85 -2.98 -0.91
C TRP A 50 15.94 -3.30 0.29
N LEU A 51 14.65 -3.16 0.08
CA LEU A 51 13.64 -3.45 1.07
C LEU A 51 12.43 -4.11 0.38
N ALA A 52 11.90 -5.15 1.00
CA ALA A 52 10.60 -5.71 0.64
C ALA A 52 9.70 -5.77 1.86
N LEU A 53 8.45 -5.41 1.68
CA LEU A 53 7.40 -5.54 2.68
C LEU A 53 6.31 -6.42 2.08
N ASN A 54 6.34 -7.70 2.45
CA ASN A 54 5.35 -8.68 2.04
C ASN A 54 4.13 -8.60 2.96
N THR A 55 2.96 -8.59 2.37
CA THR A 55 1.70 -8.66 3.10
C THR A 55 1.11 -10.06 2.94
N LEU A 56 0.80 -10.71 4.06
CA LEU A 56 0.32 -12.09 4.07
C LEU A 56 -1.21 -12.16 4.18
N ASP A 57 -1.83 -11.16 4.78
CA ASP A 57 -3.26 -11.20 5.12
C ASP A 57 -4.05 -9.98 4.61
N THR A 58 -3.40 -9.02 3.94
CA THR A 58 -4.09 -7.85 3.37
C THR A 58 -3.50 -7.47 2.02
N ALA A 59 -4.36 -7.22 1.04
CA ALA A 59 -3.96 -6.93 -0.32
C ALA A 59 -3.99 -5.44 -0.68
N LEU A 60 -4.54 -4.58 0.16
CA LEU A 60 -4.79 -3.18 -0.20
C LEU A 60 -3.74 -2.24 0.38
N VAL A 61 -3.10 -1.47 -0.49
CA VAL A 61 -2.08 -0.48 -0.12
C VAL A 61 -2.41 0.90 -0.69
N ALA A 62 -2.26 1.94 0.14
CA ALA A 62 -2.35 3.34 -0.24
C ALA A 62 -0.94 3.97 -0.21
N PRO A 63 -0.34 4.28 -1.37
CA PRO A 63 0.95 4.93 -1.44
C PRO A 63 0.88 6.40 -1.00
N GLY A 64 1.78 6.83 -0.13
CA GLY A 64 2.03 8.23 0.20
C GLY A 64 1.05 8.91 1.15
N GLU A 65 -0.13 8.36 1.39
CA GLU A 65 -1.09 8.85 2.40
C GLU A 65 -2.11 7.77 2.75
N ARG A 66 -2.63 7.83 3.96
CA ARG A 66 -3.73 6.95 4.38
C ARG A 66 -4.95 7.20 3.52
N CYS A 67 -5.51 6.15 2.93
CA CYS A 67 -6.74 6.23 2.16
C CYS A 67 -7.94 5.94 3.06
N LEU A 68 -8.71 6.97 3.38
CA LEU A 68 -10.01 6.89 4.03
C LEU A 68 -11.02 7.57 3.09
N VAL A 69 -11.62 6.80 2.20
CA VAL A 69 -12.68 7.31 1.31
C VAL A 69 -12.31 8.62 0.58
N ASN A 70 -11.06 8.82 0.29
CA ASN A 70 -10.57 10.07 -0.29
C ASN A 70 -10.44 9.94 -1.80
N PHE A 71 -11.36 10.54 -2.54
CA PHE A 71 -11.49 10.41 -4.00
C PHE A 71 -10.65 11.40 -4.82
N ASN A 72 -9.70 12.11 -4.21
CA ASN A 72 -8.80 12.93 -5.02
C ASN A 72 -7.81 12.03 -5.78
N ASN A 73 -7.52 12.38 -7.03
CA ASN A 73 -6.62 11.61 -7.90
C ASN A 73 -5.23 12.28 -8.05
N ARG A 74 -4.70 12.85 -6.98
CA ARG A 74 -3.37 13.46 -6.96
C ARG A 74 -2.28 12.41 -6.94
N GLN A 75 -1.11 12.73 -7.53
CA GLN A 75 0.08 11.90 -7.44
C GLN A 75 0.48 11.68 -5.97
N PRO A 76 0.77 10.44 -5.56
CA PRO A 76 1.16 10.15 -4.20
C PRO A 76 2.55 10.71 -3.86
N LYS A 77 2.72 11.20 -2.63
CA LYS A 77 4.02 11.60 -2.10
C LYS A 77 4.70 10.40 -1.46
N LEU A 78 5.43 9.59 -2.23
CA LEU A 78 5.98 8.30 -1.80
C LEU A 78 6.96 8.38 -0.62
N ALA A 79 7.53 9.57 -0.34
CA ALA A 79 8.32 9.82 0.86
C ALA A 79 7.50 9.66 2.17
N LYS A 80 6.18 9.69 2.09
CA LYS A 80 5.29 9.44 3.22
C LYS A 80 4.99 7.96 3.46
N GLY A 81 5.61 7.07 2.67
CA GLY A 81 5.57 5.62 2.86
C GLY A 81 4.37 4.91 2.24
N MET A 82 4.15 3.69 2.71
CA MET A 82 3.10 2.79 2.26
C MET A 82 2.14 2.51 3.41
N HIS A 83 0.83 2.61 3.14
CA HIS A 83 -0.22 2.46 4.14
C HIS A 83 -1.14 1.32 3.75
N PHE A 84 -1.16 0.26 4.54
CA PHE A 84 -1.99 -0.92 4.28
C PHE A 84 -3.34 -0.77 4.99
N LEU A 85 -4.40 -0.99 4.22
CA LEU A 85 -5.76 -1.04 4.75
C LEU A 85 -5.99 -2.42 5.36
N LEU A 86 -6.21 -2.46 6.66
CA LEU A 86 -6.43 -3.71 7.39
C LEU A 86 -7.92 -4.02 7.53
N TYR A 87 -8.69 -3.00 7.86
CA TYR A 87 -10.11 -3.10 8.11
C TYR A 87 -10.79 -1.77 7.77
N ASP A 88 -11.95 -1.83 7.17
CA ASP A 88 -12.76 -0.67 6.86
C ASP A 88 -14.22 -0.91 7.26
N ASN A 89 -14.72 -0.10 8.18
CA ASN A 89 -16.09 -0.13 8.64
C ASN A 89 -16.84 1.17 8.31
N THR A 90 -16.35 1.95 7.37
CA THR A 90 -16.93 3.25 6.97
C THR A 90 -18.05 3.14 5.94
N TRP A 91 -18.36 1.94 5.47
CA TRP A 91 -19.42 1.72 4.49
C TRP A 91 -20.81 1.89 5.06
N CYS A 92 -21.56 2.81 4.51
CA CYS A 92 -23.02 2.86 4.67
C CYS A 92 -23.68 1.89 3.69
N THR A 93 -23.54 0.59 3.91
CA THR A 93 -24.07 -0.47 3.05
C THR A 93 -24.92 -1.44 3.87
N ASN A 94 -25.43 -2.49 3.22
CA ASN A 94 -26.20 -3.56 3.87
C ASN A 94 -25.34 -4.53 4.70
N PHE A 95 -24.02 -4.31 4.78
CA PHE A 95 -23.13 -5.12 5.59
C PHE A 95 -23.06 -4.59 7.04
N PRO A 96 -22.86 -5.47 8.04
CA PRO A 96 -22.59 -5.03 9.40
C PRO A 96 -21.36 -4.12 9.44
N MET A 97 -21.46 -2.98 10.12
CA MET A 97 -20.35 -2.04 10.27
C MET A 97 -19.45 -2.36 11.47
N TRP A 98 -19.61 -3.52 12.07
CA TRP A 98 -18.86 -3.96 13.24
C TRP A 98 -18.48 -5.45 13.10
N TYR A 99 -17.42 -5.83 13.80
CA TYR A 99 -16.84 -7.15 13.77
C TYR A 99 -16.50 -7.56 15.20
N GLU A 100 -17.03 -8.67 15.67
CA GLU A 100 -16.91 -9.12 17.06
C GLU A 100 -15.81 -10.17 17.28
N ASP A 101 -14.98 -10.45 16.31
CA ASP A 101 -13.96 -11.45 16.43
C ASP A 101 -12.55 -10.84 16.29
N ASP A 102 -11.52 -11.58 16.71
CA ASP A 102 -10.14 -11.15 16.58
C ASP A 102 -9.69 -11.21 15.13
N ALA A 103 -8.91 -10.21 14.69
CA ALA A 103 -8.27 -10.18 13.38
C ALA A 103 -6.75 -10.11 13.53
N CYS A 104 -6.03 -10.96 12.82
CA CYS A 104 -4.59 -10.98 12.78
C CYS A 104 -4.10 -10.60 11.37
N PHE A 105 -3.19 -9.63 11.29
CA PHE A 105 -2.58 -9.19 10.04
C PHE A 105 -1.08 -9.31 10.13
N ARG A 106 -0.49 -10.15 9.30
CA ARG A 106 0.95 -10.46 9.30
C ARG A 106 1.64 -9.76 8.15
N PHE A 107 2.82 -9.27 8.45
CA PHE A 107 3.73 -8.66 7.48
C PHE A 107 5.13 -9.23 7.66
N GLU A 108 5.83 -9.40 6.57
CA GLU A 108 7.24 -9.78 6.55
C GLU A 108 8.06 -8.63 5.98
N ILE A 109 9.09 -8.21 6.73
CA ILE A 109 10.00 -7.14 6.28
C ILE A 109 11.35 -7.77 5.99
N LEU A 110 11.79 -7.68 4.75
CA LEU A 110 13.08 -8.15 4.26
C LEU A 110 13.91 -6.95 3.81
N PHE A 111 15.18 -6.95 4.11
CA PHE A 111 16.09 -5.88 3.70
C PHE A 111 17.54 -6.36 3.60
N GLY A 112 18.33 -5.68 2.79
CA GLY A 112 19.75 -5.98 2.59
C GLY A 112 20.50 -4.87 1.88
#